data_38b548a38030b1027535f283188b8be2
#
_entry.id   38b548a38030b1027535f283188b8be2
#
_cell.length_a   1.000
_cell.length_b   1.000
_cell.length_c   1.000
_cell.angle_alpha   90.00
_cell.angle_beta   90.00
_cell.angle_gamma   90.00
#
_symmetry.space_group_name_H-M   'P 1'
#
loop_
_entity.id
_entity.type
_entity.pdbx_description
1 polymer ?
#
loop_
_entity_poly.entity_id
_entity_poly.type
_entity_poly.pdbx_seq_one_letter_code
_entity_poly.pdbx_strand_id
1 'polypeptide(L)'
;LKYHLHHPLMQRIVALRERDFADKDKYDYAPQNYEDALDSYEQVLHIVGELCGDVIAPNAQNVDQTGPSLVEGRAVYDPYTQANLDAVRQAGLMGIALPRRYDGLNFPITPYIMAADIVSRSDAGFENLWGLQDCATTLYEFGSEDQRERFLPRISAGETMSMDLTEPDAGSDLQAVMLKATYNEQEDAWYLNGVKRFITNGDSHIHLVLARSEEGTRDGRGLSMFIFDSKNNPGVTVRRIEHKMGIKGVPTCELVFSNAKAELCGERRLGLIKYIMALMNGARLGIMSQAVGLSEAAYQEAYAYAIERKQFGQTIDNFPAVYEMLSIMRAKTDASRAHLYETCRFVDMYKTLEDIQRERKLTPEERKELKYYTRLADAFTPIGKGLSTEFANQNVYDCVQIHGGSGYMKDYTCERLYRDVRITNIYEGTTQLQVVA
;
A
#
# COMPACT_ATOMS: atom_id res chain seq x y z
N LEU A 1 14.34 -12.10 -3.85
CA LEU A 1 14.07 -10.79 -4.48
C LEU A 1 14.94 -10.55 -5.72
N LYS A 2 16.27 -10.66 -5.63
CA LYS A 2 17.20 -10.42 -6.76
C LYS A 2 16.81 -11.16 -8.05
N TYR A 3 16.42 -12.44 -7.98
CA TYR A 3 15.94 -13.19 -9.15
C TYR A 3 14.79 -12.47 -9.90
N HIS A 4 13.84 -11.90 -9.17
CA HIS A 4 12.71 -11.20 -9.77
C HIS A 4 13.08 -9.80 -10.28
N LEU A 5 14.07 -9.13 -9.66
CA LEU A 5 14.57 -7.84 -10.09
C LEU A 5 15.34 -7.95 -11.43
N HIS A 6 16.07 -9.06 -11.63
CA HIS A 6 16.79 -9.35 -12.87
C HIS A 6 15.93 -10.06 -13.94
N HIS A 7 14.60 -10.01 -13.84
CA HIS A 7 13.73 -10.58 -14.87
C HIS A 7 13.90 -9.84 -16.21
N PRO A 8 13.91 -10.54 -17.37
CA PRO A 8 14.18 -9.90 -18.68
C PRO A 8 13.26 -8.73 -19.02
N LEU A 9 11.99 -8.74 -18.57
CA LEU A 9 11.05 -7.64 -18.80
C LEU A 9 11.47 -6.34 -18.08
N MET A 10 12.27 -6.41 -17.01
CA MET A 10 12.77 -5.23 -16.30
C MET A 10 13.61 -4.31 -17.18
N GLN A 11 14.36 -4.86 -18.15
CA GLN A 11 15.11 -4.01 -19.09
C GLN A 11 14.18 -3.08 -19.88
N ARG A 12 13.04 -3.60 -20.34
CA ARG A 12 12.03 -2.78 -21.05
C ARG A 12 11.33 -1.80 -20.11
N ILE A 13 10.96 -2.24 -18.91
CA ILE A 13 10.34 -1.40 -17.88
C ILE A 13 11.24 -0.22 -17.53
N VAL A 14 12.51 -0.46 -17.23
CA VAL A 14 13.48 0.58 -16.86
C VAL A 14 13.70 1.57 -18.01
N ALA A 15 13.92 1.08 -19.24
CA ALA A 15 14.07 1.95 -20.39
C ALA A 15 12.87 2.88 -20.59
N LEU A 16 11.66 2.36 -20.47
CA LEU A 16 10.43 3.17 -20.55
C LEU A 16 10.32 4.15 -19.37
N ARG A 17 10.55 3.67 -18.14
CA ARG A 17 10.44 4.49 -16.92
C ARG A 17 11.45 5.63 -16.90
N GLU A 18 12.68 5.36 -17.29
CA GLU A 18 13.78 6.33 -17.35
C GLU A 18 13.79 7.16 -18.64
N ARG A 19 12.80 6.96 -19.56
CA ARG A 19 12.77 7.65 -20.86
C ARG A 19 14.12 7.54 -21.58
N ASP A 20 14.64 6.30 -21.64
CA ASP A 20 15.97 6.00 -22.16
C ASP A 20 17.07 6.84 -21.46
N PHE A 21 16.96 6.99 -20.13
CA PHE A 21 17.90 7.72 -19.27
C PHE A 21 18.01 9.22 -19.57
N ALA A 22 16.87 9.84 -19.92
CA ALA A 22 16.82 11.26 -20.27
C ALA A 22 17.17 12.21 -19.11
N ASP A 23 17.12 11.75 -17.88
CA ASP A 23 17.39 12.55 -16.68
C ASP A 23 18.81 12.40 -16.12
N LYS A 24 19.66 11.56 -16.74
CA LYS A 24 21.01 11.19 -16.27
C LYS A 24 21.94 12.36 -15.99
N ASP A 25 21.77 13.48 -16.70
CA ASP A 25 22.60 14.69 -16.55
C ASP A 25 21.85 15.81 -15.78
N LYS A 26 20.63 15.53 -15.30
CA LYS A 26 19.81 16.53 -14.59
C LYS A 26 19.79 16.31 -13.07
N TYR A 27 19.91 15.08 -12.63
CA TYR A 27 19.86 14.70 -11.21
C TYR A 27 21.03 13.79 -10.89
N ASP A 28 21.79 14.11 -9.84
CA ASP A 28 22.99 13.37 -9.45
C ASP A 28 22.70 11.88 -9.10
N TYR A 29 21.46 11.57 -8.72
CA TYR A 29 21.01 10.22 -8.39
C TYR A 29 20.22 9.52 -9.52
N ALA A 30 20.13 10.12 -10.71
CA ALA A 30 19.51 9.48 -11.87
C ALA A 30 20.44 8.45 -12.48
N PRO A 31 19.95 7.24 -12.81
CA PRO A 31 20.79 6.21 -13.37
C PRO A 31 21.31 6.57 -14.77
N GLN A 32 22.54 6.17 -15.04
CA GLN A 32 23.21 6.42 -16.31
C GLN A 32 22.82 5.38 -17.39
N ASN A 33 22.45 4.19 -16.96
CA ASN A 33 22.13 3.04 -17.80
C ASN A 33 21.31 2.00 -16.99
N TYR A 34 21.01 0.87 -17.62
CA TYR A 34 20.20 -0.20 -17.00
C TYR A 34 20.87 -0.84 -15.78
N GLU A 35 22.16 -1.10 -15.86
CA GLU A 35 22.93 -1.71 -14.78
C GLU A 35 22.95 -0.81 -13.56
N ASP A 36 23.17 0.49 -13.75
CA ASP A 36 23.16 1.50 -12.69
C ASP A 36 21.76 1.65 -12.05
N ALA A 37 20.69 1.55 -12.87
CA ALA A 37 19.33 1.53 -12.34
C ALA A 37 19.08 0.30 -11.43
N LEU A 38 19.51 -0.89 -11.84
CA LEU A 38 19.41 -2.10 -11.03
C LEU A 38 20.20 -2.00 -9.73
N ASP A 39 21.43 -1.47 -9.80
CA ASP A 39 22.27 -1.25 -8.61
C ASP A 39 21.58 -0.28 -7.63
N SER A 40 20.97 0.80 -8.14
CA SER A 40 20.20 1.75 -7.32
C SER A 40 19.01 1.06 -6.65
N TYR A 41 18.27 0.21 -7.35
CA TYR A 41 17.15 -0.54 -6.77
C TYR A 41 17.63 -1.52 -5.69
N GLU A 42 18.74 -2.27 -5.96
CA GLU A 42 19.31 -3.17 -4.98
C GLU A 42 19.79 -2.43 -3.72
N GLN A 43 20.44 -1.27 -3.86
CA GLN A 43 20.89 -0.45 -2.72
C GLN A 43 19.71 0.01 -1.87
N VAL A 44 18.65 0.55 -2.48
CA VAL A 44 17.45 0.98 -1.73
C VAL A 44 16.78 -0.21 -1.03
N LEU A 45 16.66 -1.36 -1.69
CA LEU A 45 16.12 -2.57 -1.05
C LEU A 45 16.99 -3.06 0.11
N HIS A 46 18.31 -2.86 0.04
CA HIS A 46 19.24 -3.18 1.13
C HIS A 46 19.03 -2.26 2.33
N ILE A 47 18.96 -0.94 2.08
CA ILE A 47 18.65 0.07 3.10
C ILE A 47 17.30 -0.23 3.78
N VAL A 48 16.26 -0.55 3.00
CA VAL A 48 14.96 -0.97 3.55
C VAL A 48 15.12 -2.22 4.41
N GLY A 49 15.90 -3.20 3.98
CA GLY A 49 16.17 -4.43 4.74
C GLY A 49 16.86 -4.17 6.08
N GLU A 50 17.89 -3.33 6.11
CA GLU A 50 18.59 -2.92 7.33
C GLU A 50 17.65 -2.17 8.28
N LEU A 51 16.92 -1.19 7.77
CA LEU A 51 15.93 -0.42 8.54
C LEU A 51 14.84 -1.31 9.14
N CYS A 52 14.37 -2.28 8.37
CA CYS A 52 13.40 -3.25 8.82
C CYS A 52 13.96 -4.18 9.91
N GLY A 53 15.20 -4.64 9.76
CA GLY A 53 15.85 -5.52 10.74
C GLY A 53 16.23 -4.82 12.04
N ASP A 54 16.74 -3.60 11.93
CA ASP A 54 17.34 -2.89 13.07
C ASP A 54 16.35 -2.00 13.82
N VAL A 55 15.26 -1.54 13.17
CA VAL A 55 14.32 -0.57 13.75
C VAL A 55 12.89 -1.10 13.76
N ILE A 56 12.33 -1.46 12.59
CA ILE A 56 10.89 -1.72 12.47
C ILE A 56 10.50 -3.04 13.16
N ALA A 57 11.19 -4.14 12.87
CA ALA A 57 10.87 -5.43 13.47
C ALA A 57 11.06 -5.46 15.00
N PRO A 58 12.15 -4.88 15.58
CA PRO A 58 12.28 -4.76 17.03
C PRO A 58 11.15 -3.96 17.70
N ASN A 59 10.60 -2.95 17.02
CA ASN A 59 9.52 -2.13 17.55
C ASN A 59 8.14 -2.79 17.46
N ALA A 60 7.93 -3.75 16.55
CA ALA A 60 6.62 -4.26 16.17
C ALA A 60 5.77 -4.81 17.34
N GLN A 61 6.39 -5.46 18.32
CA GLN A 61 5.70 -5.97 19.51
C GLN A 61 5.21 -4.81 20.41
N ASN A 62 6.04 -3.79 20.61
CA ASN A 62 5.68 -2.61 21.40
C ASN A 62 4.58 -1.79 20.71
N VAL A 63 4.65 -1.64 19.39
CA VAL A 63 3.61 -1.03 18.56
C VAL A 63 2.25 -1.73 18.76
N ASP A 64 2.22 -3.07 18.70
CA ASP A 64 0.97 -3.84 18.90
C ASP A 64 0.40 -3.68 20.32
N GLN A 65 1.26 -3.53 21.33
CA GLN A 65 0.83 -3.38 22.72
C GLN A 65 0.35 -1.96 23.05
N THR A 66 1.00 -0.94 22.50
CA THR A 66 0.72 0.46 22.81
C THR A 66 -0.37 1.03 21.92
N GLY A 67 -0.16 0.99 20.59
CA GLY A 67 -1.04 1.56 19.58
C GLY A 67 -1.20 3.08 19.66
N PRO A 68 -1.91 3.69 18.69
CA PRO A 68 -2.17 5.12 18.66
C PRO A 68 -3.20 5.55 19.70
N SER A 69 -3.15 6.82 20.11
CA SER A 69 -4.09 7.44 21.04
C SER A 69 -4.85 8.61 20.39
N LEU A 70 -6.03 8.92 20.92
CA LEU A 70 -6.83 10.08 20.53
C LEU A 70 -6.64 11.19 21.56
N VAL A 71 -6.10 12.33 21.14
CA VAL A 71 -5.86 13.50 22.00
C VAL A 71 -6.50 14.73 21.33
N GLU A 72 -7.46 15.35 21.98
CA GLU A 72 -8.13 16.57 21.50
C GLU A 72 -8.62 16.51 20.03
N GLY A 73 -9.16 15.35 19.63
CA GLY A 73 -9.67 15.14 18.26
C GLY A 73 -8.58 14.88 17.20
N ARG A 74 -7.34 14.62 17.63
CA ARG A 74 -6.21 14.26 16.78
C ARG A 74 -5.71 12.85 17.10
N ALA A 75 -5.31 12.11 16.09
CA ALA A 75 -4.68 10.81 16.26
C ALA A 75 -3.16 11.00 16.48
N VAL A 76 -2.68 10.52 17.62
CA VAL A 76 -1.26 10.57 17.97
C VAL A 76 -0.68 9.17 17.86
N TYR A 77 0.37 9.01 17.06
CA TYR A 77 1.10 7.74 16.97
C TYR A 77 1.74 7.40 18.31
N ASP A 78 1.85 6.11 18.60
CA ASP A 78 2.72 5.67 19.68
C ASP A 78 4.19 5.96 19.35
N PRO A 79 5.08 6.03 20.38
CA PRO A 79 6.48 6.41 20.17
C PRO A 79 7.25 5.50 19.22
N TYR A 80 6.88 4.21 19.14
CA TYR A 80 7.58 3.24 18.30
C TYR A 80 7.16 3.36 16.83
N THR A 81 5.87 3.57 16.56
CA THR A 81 5.37 3.90 15.21
C THR A 81 5.96 5.23 14.74
N GLN A 82 6.05 6.24 15.61
CA GLN A 82 6.67 7.52 15.27
C GLN A 82 8.16 7.33 14.93
N ALA A 83 8.91 6.56 15.72
CA ALA A 83 10.31 6.26 15.46
C ALA A 83 10.53 5.54 14.12
N ASN A 84 9.67 4.57 13.79
CA ASN A 84 9.69 3.88 12.49
C ASN A 84 9.47 4.87 11.34
N LEU A 85 8.49 5.78 11.47
CA LEU A 85 8.17 6.78 10.47
C LEU A 85 9.31 7.78 10.28
N ASP A 86 9.92 8.23 11.36
CA ASP A 86 11.06 9.16 11.32
C ASP A 86 12.30 8.50 10.68
N ALA A 87 12.52 7.21 10.94
CA ALA A 87 13.61 6.46 10.33
C ALA A 87 13.46 6.32 8.81
N VAL A 88 12.26 6.00 8.29
CA VAL A 88 12.02 5.92 6.83
C VAL A 88 12.08 7.30 6.16
N ARG A 89 11.67 8.37 6.87
CA ARG A 89 11.83 9.76 6.39
C ARG A 89 13.29 10.15 6.28
N GLN A 90 14.09 9.89 7.32
CA GLN A 90 15.53 10.18 7.32
C GLN A 90 16.29 9.42 6.24
N ALA A 91 15.86 8.21 5.92
CA ALA A 91 16.43 7.39 4.85
C ALA A 91 15.96 7.81 3.44
N GLY A 92 15.07 8.81 3.31
CA GLY A 92 14.55 9.25 2.01
C GLY A 92 13.64 8.23 1.33
N LEU A 93 12.97 7.37 2.11
CA LEU A 93 12.12 6.28 1.61
C LEU A 93 10.64 6.68 1.48
N MET A 94 10.39 7.98 1.26
CA MET A 94 9.07 8.49 0.90
C MET A 94 9.11 8.99 -0.55
N GLY A 95 7.99 8.82 -1.28
CA GLY A 95 7.93 9.21 -2.69
C GLY A 95 8.75 8.32 -3.64
N ILE A 96 9.02 7.05 -3.27
CA ILE A 96 9.88 6.13 -4.05
C ILE A 96 9.42 6.03 -5.51
N ALA A 97 8.12 5.92 -5.77
CA ALA A 97 7.57 5.80 -7.11
C ALA A 97 7.26 7.15 -7.79
N LEU A 98 7.44 8.28 -7.10
CA LEU A 98 7.19 9.59 -7.67
C LEU A 98 8.32 10.03 -8.60
N PRO A 99 8.00 10.82 -9.67
CA PRO A 99 9.03 11.37 -10.55
C PRO A 99 10.03 12.27 -9.81
N ARG A 100 11.28 12.31 -10.31
CA ARG A 100 12.38 13.11 -9.74
C ARG A 100 12.07 14.60 -9.67
N ARG A 101 11.28 15.15 -10.62
CA ARG A 101 10.86 16.56 -10.59
C ARG A 101 10.00 16.95 -9.38
N TYR A 102 9.53 15.95 -8.62
CA TYR A 102 8.78 16.11 -7.36
C TYR A 102 9.55 15.49 -6.18
N ASP A 103 10.88 15.48 -6.27
CA ASP A 103 11.79 14.96 -5.26
C ASP A 103 11.62 13.45 -4.96
N GLY A 104 11.03 12.69 -5.90
CA GLY A 104 10.90 11.24 -5.82
C GLY A 104 12.10 10.50 -6.40
N LEU A 105 12.14 9.18 -6.21
CA LEU A 105 13.21 8.32 -6.74
C LEU A 105 12.95 7.83 -8.17
N ASN A 106 11.76 8.03 -8.70
CA ASN A 106 11.31 7.57 -10.01
C ASN A 106 11.36 6.03 -10.19
N PHE A 107 11.25 5.25 -9.11
CA PHE A 107 11.30 3.80 -9.21
C PHE A 107 10.06 3.24 -9.92
N PRO A 108 10.20 2.14 -10.68
CA PRO A 108 9.07 1.32 -11.08
C PRO A 108 8.30 0.76 -9.87
N ILE A 109 7.07 0.32 -10.10
CA ILE A 109 6.23 -0.29 -9.07
C ILE A 109 6.86 -1.59 -8.54
N THR A 110 7.51 -2.39 -9.40
CA THR A 110 8.12 -3.66 -8.99
C THR A 110 9.12 -3.50 -7.84
N PRO A 111 10.20 -2.71 -7.89
CA PRO A 111 11.09 -2.53 -6.74
C PRO A 111 10.42 -1.81 -5.56
N TYR A 112 9.45 -0.93 -5.77
CA TYR A 112 8.66 -0.34 -4.69
C TYR A 112 7.87 -1.42 -3.92
N ILE A 113 7.18 -2.31 -4.61
CA ILE A 113 6.44 -3.41 -3.98
C ILE A 113 7.37 -4.45 -3.34
N MET A 114 8.60 -4.63 -3.85
CA MET A 114 9.63 -5.42 -3.16
C MET A 114 10.01 -4.80 -1.80
N ALA A 115 10.13 -3.49 -1.74
CA ALA A 115 10.32 -2.78 -0.48
C ALA A 115 9.12 -2.98 0.47
N ALA A 116 7.89 -2.91 -0.05
CA ALA A 116 6.67 -3.16 0.73
C ALA A 116 6.59 -4.61 1.28
N ASP A 117 7.04 -5.63 0.52
CA ASP A 117 7.18 -7.03 1.01
C ASP A 117 8.13 -7.09 2.23
N ILE A 118 9.28 -6.41 2.17
CA ILE A 118 10.25 -6.39 3.26
C ILE A 118 9.67 -5.68 4.50
N VAL A 119 9.05 -4.52 4.31
CA VAL A 119 8.39 -3.77 5.41
C VAL A 119 7.27 -4.60 6.04
N SER A 120 6.44 -5.24 5.22
CA SER A 120 5.31 -6.07 5.67
C SER A 120 5.76 -7.28 6.49
N ARG A 121 6.90 -7.88 6.14
CA ARG A 121 7.51 -8.97 6.93
C ARG A 121 7.88 -8.51 8.34
N SER A 122 8.29 -7.26 8.49
CA SER A 122 8.74 -6.69 9.74
C SER A 122 7.58 -6.21 10.62
N ASP A 123 6.68 -5.41 10.04
CA ASP A 123 5.44 -4.95 10.66
C ASP A 123 4.39 -4.60 9.58
N ALA A 124 3.39 -5.47 9.45
CA ALA A 124 2.30 -5.27 8.50
C ALA A 124 1.42 -4.04 8.83
N GLY A 125 1.35 -3.63 10.10
CA GLY A 125 0.67 -2.41 10.52
C GLY A 125 1.42 -1.15 10.09
N PHE A 126 2.74 -1.16 10.19
CA PHE A 126 3.56 -0.06 9.72
C PHE A 126 3.57 0.04 8.19
N GLU A 127 3.54 -1.09 7.50
CA GLU A 127 3.38 -1.09 6.04
C GLU A 127 2.13 -0.34 5.60
N ASN A 128 1.00 -0.51 6.28
CA ASN A 128 -0.23 0.24 5.99
C ASN A 128 -0.08 1.77 6.17
N LEU A 129 0.82 2.24 7.02
CA LEU A 129 1.12 3.67 7.14
C LEU A 129 2.07 4.13 6.02
N TRP A 130 3.17 3.41 5.85
CA TRP A 130 4.20 3.72 4.87
C TRP A 130 3.71 3.56 3.43
N GLY A 131 2.94 2.51 3.14
CA GLY A 131 2.39 2.20 1.83
C GLY A 131 1.36 3.20 1.32
N LEU A 132 0.73 4.01 2.21
CA LEU A 132 -0.18 5.08 1.78
C LEU A 132 0.50 6.17 0.92
N GLN A 133 1.82 6.22 0.86
CA GLN A 133 2.52 7.04 -0.13
C GLN A 133 2.10 6.72 -1.58
N ASP A 134 1.59 5.51 -1.86
CA ASP A 134 1.07 5.12 -3.17
C ASP A 134 -0.17 5.95 -3.59
N CYS A 135 -0.91 6.54 -2.65
CA CYS A 135 -1.97 7.50 -2.95
C CYS A 135 -1.46 8.71 -3.75
N ALA A 136 -0.17 9.05 -3.61
CA ALA A 136 0.46 10.11 -4.38
C ALA A 136 0.55 9.80 -5.87
N THR A 137 0.61 8.53 -6.26
CA THR A 137 0.58 8.13 -7.68
C THR A 137 -0.75 8.49 -8.32
N THR A 138 -1.86 8.37 -7.59
CA THR A 138 -3.19 8.80 -8.05
C THR A 138 -3.27 10.31 -8.23
N LEU A 139 -2.69 11.07 -7.30
CA LEU A 139 -2.57 12.52 -7.42
C LEU A 139 -1.67 12.90 -8.61
N TYR A 140 -0.57 12.21 -8.81
CA TYR A 140 0.30 12.38 -9.99
C TYR A 140 -0.44 12.10 -11.29
N GLU A 141 -1.24 11.03 -11.35
CA GLU A 141 -1.97 10.64 -12.56
C GLU A 141 -3.10 11.61 -12.91
N PHE A 142 -3.84 12.11 -11.93
CA PHE A 142 -5.12 12.79 -12.16
C PHE A 142 -5.20 14.22 -11.64
N GLY A 143 -4.29 14.66 -10.79
CA GLY A 143 -4.22 16.02 -10.30
C GLY A 143 -3.81 17.01 -11.41
N SER A 144 -4.14 18.30 -11.24
CA SER A 144 -3.62 19.38 -12.07
C SER A 144 -2.12 19.58 -11.85
N GLU A 145 -1.45 20.29 -12.75
CA GLU A 145 -0.01 20.56 -12.56
C GLU A 145 0.24 21.38 -11.29
N ASP A 146 -0.59 22.40 -11.00
CA ASP A 146 -0.54 23.14 -9.74
C ASP A 146 -0.68 22.23 -8.50
N GLN A 147 -1.61 21.27 -8.53
CA GLN A 147 -1.77 20.29 -7.44
C GLN A 147 -0.54 19.40 -7.30
N ARG A 148 0.03 18.91 -8.40
CA ARG A 148 1.25 18.10 -8.38
C ARG A 148 2.43 18.87 -7.77
N GLU A 149 2.66 20.11 -8.21
CA GLU A 149 3.75 20.97 -7.73
C GLU A 149 3.62 21.30 -6.24
N ARG A 150 2.39 21.46 -5.73
CA ARG A 150 2.16 21.78 -4.32
C ARG A 150 2.23 20.59 -3.39
N PHE A 151 1.71 19.44 -3.80
CA PHE A 151 1.51 18.31 -2.91
C PHE A 151 2.59 17.23 -3.03
N LEU A 152 3.06 16.89 -4.23
CA LEU A 152 3.98 15.76 -4.40
C LEU A 152 5.34 15.95 -3.71
N PRO A 153 6.00 17.14 -3.76
CA PRO A 153 7.23 17.36 -3.00
C PRO A 153 7.05 17.22 -1.48
N ARG A 154 5.88 17.62 -0.95
CA ARG A 154 5.56 17.48 0.48
C ARG A 154 5.47 16.01 0.89
N ILE A 155 4.92 15.16 0.01
CA ILE A 155 4.82 13.72 0.25
C ILE A 155 6.21 13.07 0.17
N SER A 156 7.02 13.43 -0.82
CA SER A 156 8.43 12.99 -0.92
C SER A 156 9.25 13.40 0.31
N ALA A 157 8.95 14.57 0.89
CA ALA A 157 9.55 15.05 2.14
C ALA A 157 8.99 14.36 3.41
N GLY A 158 8.00 13.46 3.28
CA GLY A 158 7.49 12.63 4.36
C GLY A 158 6.15 13.04 4.96
N GLU A 159 5.40 13.98 4.36
CA GLU A 159 4.01 14.19 4.75
C GLU A 159 3.18 12.96 4.39
N THR A 160 2.31 12.55 5.32
CA THR A 160 1.51 11.33 5.18
C THR A 160 0.21 11.57 4.45
N MET A 161 -0.31 10.51 3.84
CA MET A 161 -1.59 10.52 3.13
C MET A 161 -2.63 9.60 3.77
N SER A 162 -3.88 9.79 3.36
CA SER A 162 -4.98 8.85 3.54
C SER A 162 -5.88 8.80 2.30
N MET A 163 -6.64 7.71 2.19
CA MET A 163 -7.71 7.57 1.20
C MET A 163 -9.04 7.41 1.94
N ASP A 164 -9.86 8.47 1.87
CA ASP A 164 -11.08 8.59 2.65
C ASP A 164 -12.28 8.15 1.80
N LEU A 165 -12.49 6.83 1.70
CA LEU A 165 -13.49 6.24 0.81
C LEU A 165 -14.72 5.76 1.58
N THR A 166 -14.51 4.86 2.53
CA THR A 166 -15.55 4.09 3.23
C THR A 166 -16.39 4.96 4.17
N GLU A 167 -17.70 4.66 4.20
CA GLU A 167 -18.67 5.23 5.13
C GLU A 167 -19.37 4.10 5.93
N PRO A 168 -20.12 4.42 7.00
CA PRO A 168 -20.81 3.39 7.80
C PRO A 168 -21.66 2.43 6.96
N ASP A 169 -22.34 2.93 5.91
CA ASP A 169 -23.23 2.17 5.05
C ASP A 169 -22.69 1.96 3.61
N ALA A 170 -21.44 2.33 3.34
CA ALA A 170 -20.81 2.24 2.03
C ALA A 170 -19.36 1.75 2.15
N GLY A 171 -19.17 0.42 2.16
CA GLY A 171 -17.87 -0.24 2.18
C GLY A 171 -17.58 -0.96 0.86
N SER A 172 -18.12 -2.17 0.67
CA SER A 172 -17.98 -2.92 -0.59
C SER A 172 -18.67 -2.21 -1.77
N ASP A 173 -19.80 -1.56 -1.53
CA ASP A 173 -20.50 -0.72 -2.50
C ASP A 173 -20.19 0.76 -2.27
N LEU A 174 -19.11 1.24 -2.88
CA LEU A 174 -18.73 2.65 -2.83
C LEU A 174 -19.67 3.57 -3.64
N GLN A 175 -20.57 3.03 -4.47
CA GLN A 175 -21.56 3.86 -5.15
C GLN A 175 -22.53 4.50 -4.15
N ALA A 176 -22.73 3.86 -2.99
CA ALA A 176 -23.60 4.33 -1.91
C ALA A 176 -22.98 5.45 -1.04
N VAL A 177 -21.77 5.92 -1.34
CA VAL A 177 -21.12 7.05 -0.62
C VAL A 177 -22.01 8.28 -0.63
N MET A 178 -22.21 8.88 0.55
CA MET A 178 -23.13 10.00 0.79
C MET A 178 -22.45 11.27 1.33
N LEU A 179 -21.17 11.23 1.70
CA LEU A 179 -20.41 12.44 2.08
C LEU A 179 -20.60 13.48 0.99
N LYS A 180 -21.16 14.63 1.34
CA LYS A 180 -21.59 15.67 0.38
C LYS A 180 -20.43 16.62 0.08
N ALA A 181 -20.20 16.91 -1.20
CA ALA A 181 -19.36 18.01 -1.66
C ALA A 181 -20.26 19.10 -2.27
N THR A 182 -20.17 20.31 -1.75
CA THR A 182 -20.94 21.47 -2.20
C THR A 182 -19.98 22.53 -2.72
N TYR A 183 -20.20 23.01 -3.94
CA TYR A 183 -19.42 24.09 -4.53
C TYR A 183 -19.97 25.44 -4.09
N ASN A 184 -19.09 26.33 -3.64
CA ASN A 184 -19.39 27.72 -3.33
C ASN A 184 -18.83 28.61 -4.45
N GLU A 185 -19.72 29.16 -5.27
CA GLU A 185 -19.36 30.00 -6.43
C GLU A 185 -18.66 31.32 -6.03
N GLN A 186 -18.96 31.86 -4.84
CA GLN A 186 -18.38 33.14 -4.38
C GLN A 186 -16.92 32.97 -3.95
N GLU A 187 -16.56 31.80 -3.45
CA GLU A 187 -15.23 31.49 -2.93
C GLU A 187 -14.41 30.63 -3.89
N ASP A 188 -15.02 30.20 -5.01
CA ASP A 188 -14.44 29.23 -5.96
C ASP A 188 -13.86 28.01 -5.24
N ALA A 189 -14.64 27.40 -4.36
CA ALA A 189 -14.19 26.35 -3.47
C ALA A 189 -15.24 25.27 -3.22
N TRP A 190 -14.78 24.06 -2.95
CA TRP A 190 -15.61 22.94 -2.52
C TRP A 190 -15.60 22.80 -1.00
N TYR A 191 -16.74 22.42 -0.43
CA TYR A 191 -16.91 22.15 0.99
C TYR A 191 -17.46 20.76 1.21
N LEU A 192 -16.75 19.97 2.01
CA LEU A 192 -17.09 18.58 2.32
C LEU A 192 -17.83 18.52 3.66
N ASN A 193 -18.94 17.75 3.68
CA ASN A 193 -19.77 17.54 4.87
C ASN A 193 -20.23 16.08 4.97
N GLY A 194 -20.00 15.43 6.11
CA GLY A 194 -20.40 14.05 6.36
C GLY A 194 -19.40 13.27 7.20
N VAL A 195 -19.47 11.95 7.15
CA VAL A 195 -18.66 11.05 7.98
C VAL A 195 -17.96 10.02 7.09
N LYS A 196 -16.69 9.80 7.33
CA LYS A 196 -15.91 8.68 6.79
C LYS A 196 -15.54 7.73 7.93
N ARG A 197 -15.49 6.42 7.65
CA ARG A 197 -15.22 5.40 8.65
C ARG A 197 -14.18 4.40 8.18
N PHE A 198 -13.45 3.82 9.14
CA PHE A 198 -12.35 2.87 8.87
C PHE A 198 -11.20 3.46 8.05
N ILE A 199 -10.94 4.76 8.19
CA ILE A 199 -9.90 5.42 7.41
C ILE A 199 -8.53 5.18 8.04
N THR A 200 -7.71 4.43 7.32
CA THR A 200 -6.32 4.16 7.69
C THR A 200 -5.54 5.47 7.67
N ASN A 201 -4.81 5.74 8.75
CA ASN A 201 -4.07 7.00 8.92
C ASN A 201 -4.94 8.25 8.72
N GLY A 202 -6.19 8.20 9.21
CA GLY A 202 -7.20 9.22 8.91
C GLY A 202 -6.93 10.62 9.50
N ASP A 203 -5.85 10.84 10.23
CA ASP A 203 -5.35 12.15 10.65
C ASP A 203 -4.08 12.55 9.87
N SER A 204 -4.03 12.20 8.60
CA SER A 204 -2.91 12.50 7.71
C SER A 204 -2.82 13.99 7.35
N HIS A 205 -1.74 14.36 6.66
CA HIS A 205 -1.55 15.72 6.17
C HIS A 205 -2.38 15.98 4.91
N ILE A 206 -2.46 15.00 4.02
CA ILE A 206 -3.12 15.10 2.72
C ILE A 206 -4.09 13.93 2.57
N HIS A 207 -5.36 14.23 2.28
CA HIS A 207 -6.42 13.24 2.13
C HIS A 207 -6.90 13.21 0.67
N LEU A 208 -7.06 12.00 0.11
CA LEU A 208 -7.85 11.79 -1.09
C LEU A 208 -9.26 11.36 -0.70
N VAL A 209 -10.24 12.21 -0.93
CA VAL A 209 -11.61 12.02 -0.43
C VAL A 209 -12.58 11.74 -1.57
N LEU A 210 -13.31 10.62 -1.48
CA LEU A 210 -14.43 10.34 -2.38
C LEU A 210 -15.70 10.98 -1.80
N ALA A 211 -16.33 11.87 -2.58
CA ALA A 211 -17.52 12.58 -2.14
C ALA A 211 -18.56 12.76 -3.26
N ARG A 212 -19.82 12.89 -2.87
CA ARG A 212 -20.94 13.13 -3.79
C ARG A 212 -21.02 14.61 -4.13
N SER A 213 -20.65 14.93 -5.38
CA SER A 213 -20.67 16.28 -5.94
C SER A 213 -21.92 16.60 -6.78
N GLU A 214 -22.69 15.56 -7.14
CA GLU A 214 -23.89 15.71 -7.96
C GLU A 214 -25.16 15.46 -7.13
N GLU A 215 -25.94 16.49 -6.93
CA GLU A 215 -27.19 16.42 -6.17
C GLU A 215 -28.22 15.51 -6.87
N GLY A 216 -29.00 14.75 -6.09
CA GLY A 216 -30.03 13.85 -6.61
C GLY A 216 -29.52 12.54 -7.22
N THR A 217 -28.20 12.31 -7.30
CA THR A 217 -27.62 11.05 -7.80
C THR A 217 -27.47 10.01 -6.68
N ARG A 218 -27.49 8.70 -7.06
CA ARG A 218 -27.31 7.59 -6.10
C ARG A 218 -26.31 6.55 -6.63
N ASP A 219 -25.71 6.77 -7.78
CA ASP A 219 -24.72 5.89 -8.41
C ASP A 219 -23.31 6.50 -8.42
N GLY A 220 -22.34 5.74 -8.97
CA GLY A 220 -20.95 6.17 -9.05
C GLY A 220 -20.71 7.41 -9.90
N ARG A 221 -21.64 7.77 -10.78
CA ARG A 221 -21.54 8.97 -11.64
C ARG A 221 -21.79 10.27 -10.87
N GLY A 222 -22.31 10.20 -9.65
CA GLY A 222 -22.46 11.35 -8.78
C GLY A 222 -21.24 11.63 -7.91
N LEU A 223 -20.17 10.84 -8.01
CA LEU A 223 -19.02 10.87 -7.13
C LEU A 223 -17.80 11.49 -7.82
N SER A 224 -17.15 12.40 -7.10
CA SER A 224 -15.89 13.05 -7.50
C SER A 224 -14.82 12.84 -6.46
N MET A 225 -13.54 12.97 -6.86
CA MET A 225 -12.39 12.89 -5.96
C MET A 225 -11.94 14.29 -5.56
N PHE A 226 -11.61 14.45 -4.28
CA PHE A 226 -11.17 15.71 -3.71
C PHE A 226 -9.85 15.54 -2.97
N ILE A 227 -9.05 16.61 -2.92
CA ILE A 227 -7.89 16.73 -2.05
C ILE A 227 -8.28 17.62 -0.88
N PHE A 228 -8.11 17.11 0.34
CA PHE A 228 -8.19 17.91 1.55
C PHE A 228 -6.80 18.01 2.18
N ASP A 229 -6.32 19.24 2.36
CA ASP A 229 -5.05 19.56 3.01
C ASP A 229 -5.29 19.96 4.46
N SER A 230 -5.04 19.06 5.39
CA SER A 230 -5.31 19.25 6.83
C SER A 230 -4.44 20.33 7.46
N LYS A 231 -3.26 20.62 6.87
CA LYS A 231 -2.32 21.62 7.37
C LYS A 231 -2.84 23.05 7.22
N ASN A 232 -3.59 23.29 6.15
CA ASN A 232 -4.03 24.62 5.76
C ASN A 232 -5.54 24.85 5.93
N ASN A 233 -6.29 23.78 6.15
CA ASN A 233 -7.76 23.87 6.25
C ASN A 233 -8.28 23.16 7.51
N PRO A 234 -9.12 23.85 8.30
CA PRO A 234 -9.92 23.22 9.36
C PRO A 234 -11.11 22.45 8.77
N GLY A 235 -11.86 21.78 9.62
CA GLY A 235 -13.14 21.17 9.24
C GLY A 235 -13.14 19.66 9.21
N VAL A 236 -11.99 19.00 9.49
CA VAL A 236 -11.94 17.56 9.72
C VAL A 236 -11.50 17.28 11.15
N THR A 237 -12.23 16.40 11.83
CA THR A 237 -11.90 15.95 13.18
C THR A 237 -11.95 14.44 13.26
N VAL A 238 -11.02 13.87 14.02
CA VAL A 238 -11.06 12.44 14.36
C VAL A 238 -12.02 12.24 15.51
N ARG A 239 -13.19 11.63 15.22
CA ARG A 239 -14.19 11.34 16.26
C ARG A 239 -13.76 10.19 17.15
N ARG A 240 -13.10 9.19 16.59
CA ARG A 240 -12.52 8.05 17.30
C ARG A 240 -11.47 7.32 16.48
N ILE A 241 -10.62 6.57 17.18
CA ILE A 241 -9.75 5.54 16.61
C ILE A 241 -10.39 4.18 16.88
N GLU A 242 -10.47 3.33 15.86
CA GLU A 242 -11.08 2.01 15.97
C GLU A 242 -10.18 1.03 16.75
N HIS A 243 -10.76 0.26 17.67
CA HIS A 243 -10.09 -0.82 18.38
C HIS A 243 -10.03 -2.06 17.47
N LYS A 244 -8.86 -2.36 16.94
CA LYS A 244 -8.67 -3.41 15.95
C LYS A 244 -8.17 -4.71 16.55
N MET A 245 -8.42 -5.81 15.85
CA MET A 245 -7.89 -7.13 16.16
C MET A 245 -6.36 -7.16 16.00
N GLY A 246 -5.83 -6.64 14.88
CA GLY A 246 -4.42 -6.59 14.52
C GLY A 246 -4.06 -5.29 13.81
N ILE A 247 -2.84 -5.22 13.24
CA ILE A 247 -2.27 -4.03 12.58
C ILE A 247 -2.48 -2.75 13.41
N LYS A 248 -2.17 -2.82 14.70
CA LYS A 248 -2.59 -1.81 15.67
C LYS A 248 -1.79 -0.52 15.60
N GLY A 249 -0.58 -0.52 15.06
CA GLY A 249 0.29 0.65 15.01
C GLY A 249 -0.25 1.81 14.20
N VAL A 250 -0.97 1.54 13.11
CA VAL A 250 -1.58 2.60 12.31
C VAL A 250 -2.96 2.97 12.85
N PRO A 251 -3.27 4.26 13.08
CA PRO A 251 -4.62 4.68 13.48
C PRO A 251 -5.62 4.42 12.35
N THR A 252 -6.73 3.76 12.68
CA THR A 252 -7.88 3.62 11.77
C THR A 252 -9.00 4.48 12.34
N CYS A 253 -9.36 5.54 11.62
CA CYS A 253 -10.16 6.64 12.15
C CYS A 253 -11.59 6.65 11.65
N GLU A 254 -12.49 7.20 12.47
CA GLU A 254 -13.76 7.74 12.04
C GLU A 254 -13.62 9.26 11.95
N LEU A 255 -13.83 9.83 10.76
CA LEU A 255 -13.64 11.24 10.46
C LEU A 255 -14.97 11.95 10.32
N VAL A 256 -15.08 13.16 10.89
CA VAL A 256 -16.20 14.06 10.69
C VAL A 256 -15.75 15.25 9.88
N PHE A 257 -16.36 15.43 8.72
CA PHE A 257 -16.17 16.58 7.84
C PHE A 257 -17.25 17.60 8.12
N SER A 258 -16.88 18.83 8.47
CA SER A 258 -17.77 19.95 8.80
C SER A 258 -17.30 21.20 8.08
N ASN A 259 -17.90 21.46 6.90
CA ASN A 259 -17.47 22.52 6.00
C ASN A 259 -15.96 22.50 5.73
N ALA A 260 -15.43 21.31 5.49
CA ALA A 260 -14.02 21.13 5.20
C ALA A 260 -13.71 21.59 3.76
N LYS A 261 -12.94 22.68 3.63
CA LYS A 261 -12.57 23.23 2.34
C LYS A 261 -11.62 22.29 1.62
N ALA A 262 -11.97 21.88 0.40
CA ALA A 262 -11.22 20.91 -0.39
C ALA A 262 -11.12 21.35 -1.87
N GLU A 263 -10.21 20.73 -2.59
CA GLU A 263 -9.99 20.96 -4.00
C GLU A 263 -10.47 19.78 -4.83
N LEU A 264 -11.14 20.02 -5.94
CA LEU A 264 -11.48 18.95 -6.88
C LEU A 264 -10.19 18.40 -7.51
N CYS A 265 -10.01 17.08 -7.46
CA CYS A 265 -8.91 16.38 -8.13
C CYS A 265 -9.42 15.71 -9.39
N GLY A 266 -8.88 16.09 -10.52
CA GLY A 266 -9.35 15.62 -11.81
C GLY A 266 -10.71 16.21 -12.22
N GLU A 267 -11.51 15.47 -12.99
CA GLU A 267 -12.80 15.89 -13.49
C GLU A 267 -13.96 15.44 -12.57
N ARG A 268 -14.99 16.28 -12.47
CA ARG A 268 -16.24 15.92 -11.77
C ARG A 268 -16.83 14.61 -12.35
N ARG A 269 -17.49 13.83 -11.46
CA ARG A 269 -18.23 12.60 -11.83
C ARG A 269 -17.36 11.40 -12.22
N LEU A 270 -16.04 11.56 -12.27
CA LEU A 270 -15.09 10.48 -12.57
C LEU A 270 -14.42 9.90 -11.32
N GLY A 271 -14.76 10.41 -10.13
CA GLY A 271 -14.11 10.03 -8.87
C GLY A 271 -14.07 8.52 -8.65
N LEU A 272 -15.23 7.85 -8.63
CA LEU A 272 -15.28 6.41 -8.42
C LEU A 272 -14.90 5.62 -9.69
N ILE A 273 -15.54 5.94 -10.82
CA ILE A 273 -15.47 5.09 -12.02
C ILE A 273 -14.11 5.09 -12.71
N LYS A 274 -13.25 6.06 -12.40
CA LYS A 274 -11.90 6.15 -12.98
C LYS A 274 -10.82 6.25 -11.90
N TYR A 275 -10.88 7.26 -11.05
CA TYR A 275 -9.74 7.60 -10.16
C TYR A 275 -9.60 6.64 -8.99
N ILE A 276 -10.70 6.35 -8.32
CA ILE A 276 -10.69 5.40 -7.19
C ILE A 276 -10.46 3.96 -7.68
N MET A 277 -10.97 3.60 -8.86
CA MET A 277 -10.68 2.28 -9.43
C MET A 277 -9.19 2.10 -9.75
N ALA A 278 -8.52 3.15 -10.26
CA ALA A 278 -7.07 3.13 -10.49
C ALA A 278 -6.30 3.03 -9.16
N LEU A 279 -6.68 3.83 -8.15
CA LEU A 279 -6.13 3.79 -6.79
C LEU A 279 -6.26 2.39 -6.16
N MET A 280 -7.45 1.80 -6.23
CA MET A 280 -7.73 0.46 -5.68
C MET A 280 -6.89 -0.65 -6.33
N ASN A 281 -6.60 -0.54 -7.61
CA ASN A 281 -5.73 -1.52 -8.29
C ASN A 281 -4.28 -1.43 -7.78
N GLY A 282 -3.76 -0.22 -7.51
CA GLY A 282 -2.47 -0.02 -6.83
C GLY A 282 -2.50 -0.57 -5.39
N ALA A 283 -3.49 -0.19 -4.61
CA ALA A 283 -3.66 -0.67 -3.23
C ALA A 283 -3.72 -2.20 -3.12
N ARG A 284 -4.32 -2.91 -4.10
CA ARG A 284 -4.34 -4.38 -4.14
C ARG A 284 -2.95 -4.99 -4.24
N LEU A 285 -2.01 -4.36 -4.96
CA LEU A 285 -0.61 -4.81 -4.99
C LEU A 285 0.05 -4.67 -3.61
N GLY A 286 -0.22 -3.56 -2.91
CA GLY A 286 0.20 -3.36 -1.52
C GLY A 286 -0.32 -4.47 -0.60
N ILE A 287 -1.61 -4.84 -0.71
CA ILE A 287 -2.17 -5.95 0.10
C ILE A 287 -1.58 -7.31 -0.28
N MET A 288 -1.27 -7.54 -1.56
CA MET A 288 -0.56 -8.76 -1.99
C MET A 288 0.84 -8.80 -1.36
N SER A 289 1.58 -7.70 -1.34
CA SER A 289 2.91 -7.63 -0.72
C SER A 289 2.83 -7.84 0.80
N GLN A 290 1.81 -7.29 1.45
CA GLN A 290 1.54 -7.52 2.87
C GLN A 290 1.27 -9.00 3.17
N ALA A 291 0.47 -9.67 2.34
CA ALA A 291 0.20 -11.10 2.47
C ALA A 291 1.47 -11.95 2.29
N VAL A 292 2.32 -11.59 1.31
CA VAL A 292 3.59 -12.28 1.07
C VAL A 292 4.57 -12.06 2.23
N GLY A 293 4.70 -10.83 2.73
CA GLY A 293 5.56 -10.51 3.88
C GLY A 293 5.12 -11.23 5.15
N LEU A 294 3.81 -11.26 5.45
CA LEU A 294 3.26 -12.00 6.59
C LEU A 294 3.46 -13.52 6.44
N SER A 295 3.31 -14.06 5.23
CA SER A 295 3.59 -15.48 4.96
C SER A 295 5.06 -15.83 5.19
N GLU A 296 5.97 -14.98 4.75
CA GLU A 296 7.40 -15.16 4.96
C GLU A 296 7.75 -15.07 6.46
N ALA A 297 7.22 -14.08 7.19
CA ALA A 297 7.40 -13.98 8.63
C ALA A 297 6.91 -15.23 9.35
N ALA A 298 5.70 -15.70 9.03
CA ALA A 298 5.13 -16.90 9.62
C ALA A 298 5.96 -18.15 9.33
N TYR A 299 6.47 -18.30 8.11
CA TYR A 299 7.34 -19.42 7.75
C TYR A 299 8.65 -19.40 8.53
N GLN A 300 9.30 -18.24 8.64
CA GLN A 300 10.57 -18.10 9.37
C GLN A 300 10.41 -18.41 10.86
N GLU A 301 9.37 -17.89 11.51
CA GLU A 301 9.04 -18.17 12.90
C GLU A 301 8.76 -19.66 13.12
N ALA A 302 7.93 -20.26 12.27
CA ALA A 302 7.60 -21.69 12.36
C ALA A 302 8.82 -22.58 12.17
N TYR A 303 9.66 -22.27 11.18
CA TYR A 303 10.87 -23.03 10.89
C TYR A 303 11.88 -22.93 12.03
N ALA A 304 12.18 -21.71 12.49
CA ALA A 304 13.10 -21.48 13.61
C ALA A 304 12.67 -22.24 14.86
N TYR A 305 11.38 -22.19 15.20
CA TYR A 305 10.83 -22.95 16.34
C TYR A 305 10.95 -24.45 16.11
N ALA A 306 10.63 -24.96 14.93
CA ALA A 306 10.59 -26.40 14.64
C ALA A 306 11.95 -27.08 14.73
N ILE A 307 13.05 -26.41 14.33
CA ILE A 307 14.42 -26.96 14.38
C ILE A 307 15.01 -26.96 15.81
N GLU A 308 14.43 -26.19 16.74
CA GLU A 308 14.89 -26.12 18.14
C GLU A 308 14.03 -26.96 19.09
N ARG A 309 12.73 -26.98 18.87
CA ARG A 309 11.75 -27.66 19.74
C ARG A 309 11.89 -29.19 19.65
N LYS A 310 12.12 -29.83 20.75
CA LYS A 310 12.23 -31.31 20.85
C LYS A 310 11.00 -31.92 21.49
N GLN A 311 10.48 -32.96 20.87
CA GLN A 311 9.48 -33.87 21.41
C GLN A 311 9.82 -35.31 20.98
N PHE A 312 9.48 -36.30 21.81
CA PHE A 312 9.73 -37.73 21.56
C PHE A 312 11.18 -38.04 21.12
N GLY A 313 12.15 -37.30 21.68
CA GLY A 313 13.58 -37.52 21.48
C GLY A 313 14.20 -36.88 20.25
N GLN A 314 13.45 -36.14 19.44
CA GLN A 314 13.95 -35.45 18.23
C GLN A 314 13.33 -34.07 18.07
N THR A 315 13.91 -33.22 17.20
CA THR A 315 13.32 -31.91 16.82
C THR A 315 12.06 -32.14 16.01
N ILE A 316 11.08 -31.23 16.18
CA ILE A 316 9.73 -31.46 15.62
C ILE A 316 9.67 -31.34 14.10
N ASP A 317 10.63 -30.66 13.45
CA ASP A 317 10.79 -30.60 11.99
C ASP A 317 11.01 -32.00 11.37
N ASN A 318 11.48 -32.99 12.14
CA ASN A 318 11.66 -34.37 11.70
C ASN A 318 10.36 -35.20 11.71
N PHE A 319 9.25 -34.66 12.21
CA PHE A 319 7.96 -35.34 12.11
C PHE A 319 7.32 -35.07 10.75
N PRO A 320 6.86 -36.11 10.00
CA PRO A 320 6.33 -35.96 8.65
C PRO A 320 5.21 -34.90 8.56
N ALA A 321 4.30 -34.84 9.56
CA ALA A 321 3.22 -33.85 9.56
C ALA A 321 3.71 -32.40 9.70
N VAL A 322 4.76 -32.15 10.51
CA VAL A 322 5.34 -30.81 10.66
C VAL A 322 6.15 -30.45 9.42
N TYR A 323 6.92 -31.37 8.89
CA TYR A 323 7.68 -31.20 7.63
C TYR A 323 6.76 -30.86 6.45
N GLU A 324 5.61 -31.54 6.34
CA GLU A 324 4.61 -31.27 5.31
C GLU A 324 4.04 -29.85 5.46
N MET A 325 3.67 -29.44 6.67
CA MET A 325 3.18 -28.07 6.93
C MET A 325 4.20 -27.02 6.51
N LEU A 326 5.46 -27.14 6.94
CA LEU A 326 6.54 -26.22 6.59
C LEU A 326 6.76 -26.16 5.07
N SER A 327 6.73 -27.32 4.39
CA SER A 327 6.89 -27.39 2.93
C SER A 327 5.76 -26.70 2.18
N ILE A 328 4.51 -26.87 2.64
CA ILE A 328 3.33 -26.22 2.07
C ILE A 328 3.36 -24.70 2.32
N MET A 329 3.74 -24.27 3.53
CA MET A 329 3.90 -22.85 3.85
C MET A 329 4.92 -22.19 2.91
N ARG A 330 6.07 -22.83 2.69
CA ARG A 330 7.11 -22.34 1.78
C ARG A 330 6.61 -22.26 0.35
N ALA A 331 5.97 -23.31 -0.16
CA ALA A 331 5.44 -23.37 -1.52
C ALA A 331 4.38 -22.28 -1.78
N LYS A 332 3.46 -22.05 -0.82
CA LYS A 332 2.45 -20.98 -0.89
C LYS A 332 3.08 -19.59 -0.89
N THR A 333 4.10 -19.36 -0.06
CA THR A 333 4.82 -18.08 0.00
C THR A 333 5.53 -17.80 -1.33
N ASP A 334 6.26 -18.77 -1.87
CA ASP A 334 7.00 -18.62 -3.12
C ASP A 334 6.05 -18.42 -4.32
N ALA A 335 4.94 -19.16 -4.38
CA ALA A 335 3.93 -19.00 -5.42
C ALA A 335 3.26 -17.61 -5.38
N SER A 336 2.89 -17.14 -4.16
CA SER A 336 2.31 -15.81 -3.98
C SER A 336 3.29 -14.70 -4.38
N ARG A 337 4.56 -14.83 -4.01
CA ARG A 337 5.61 -13.87 -4.37
C ARG A 337 5.87 -13.83 -5.86
N ALA A 338 5.93 -14.98 -6.51
CA ALA A 338 6.09 -15.06 -7.97
C ALA A 338 4.92 -14.38 -8.70
N HIS A 339 3.68 -14.65 -8.27
CA HIS A 339 2.49 -14.03 -8.84
C HIS A 339 2.48 -12.51 -8.61
N LEU A 340 2.82 -12.05 -7.41
CA LEU A 340 2.90 -10.63 -7.07
C LEU A 340 3.84 -9.89 -8.01
N TYR A 341 5.08 -10.31 -8.12
CA TYR A 341 6.06 -9.58 -8.92
C TYR A 341 5.84 -9.68 -10.43
N GLU A 342 5.21 -10.77 -10.89
CA GLU A 342 4.77 -10.85 -12.29
C GLU A 342 3.65 -9.82 -12.56
N THR A 343 2.69 -9.72 -11.65
CA THR A 343 1.61 -8.72 -11.73
C THR A 343 2.18 -7.29 -11.69
N CYS A 344 3.15 -7.01 -10.80
CA CYS A 344 3.81 -5.70 -10.74
C CYS A 344 4.46 -5.32 -12.07
N ARG A 345 5.17 -6.24 -12.73
CA ARG A 345 5.78 -5.98 -14.05
C ARG A 345 4.72 -5.65 -15.11
N PHE A 346 3.57 -6.31 -15.10
CA PHE A 346 2.48 -5.96 -16.03
C PHE A 346 1.92 -4.56 -15.73
N VAL A 347 1.79 -4.20 -14.45
CA VAL A 347 1.37 -2.86 -14.03
C VAL A 347 2.41 -1.81 -14.41
N ASP A 348 3.70 -2.07 -14.20
CA ASP A 348 4.79 -1.19 -14.63
C ASP A 348 4.71 -0.89 -16.13
N MET A 349 4.52 -1.93 -16.95
CA MET A 349 4.44 -1.76 -18.39
C MET A 349 3.28 -0.87 -18.80
N TYR A 350 2.05 -1.15 -18.36
CA TYR A 350 0.92 -0.37 -18.83
C TYR A 350 0.89 1.05 -18.22
N LYS A 351 1.20 1.19 -16.94
CA LYS A 351 1.22 2.52 -16.28
C LYS A 351 2.27 3.45 -16.88
N THR A 352 3.46 2.92 -17.14
CA THR A 352 4.53 3.71 -17.76
C THR A 352 4.17 4.11 -19.20
N LEU A 353 3.52 3.24 -19.96
CA LEU A 353 3.05 3.56 -21.31
C LEU A 353 1.89 4.58 -21.30
N GLU A 354 0.98 4.50 -20.32
CA GLU A 354 -0.05 5.53 -20.11
C GLU A 354 0.58 6.90 -19.77
N ASP A 355 1.64 6.91 -18.97
CA ASP A 355 2.36 8.12 -18.63
C ASP A 355 3.06 8.73 -19.86
N ILE A 356 3.76 7.91 -20.64
CA ILE A 356 4.36 8.32 -21.92
C ILE A 356 3.30 8.87 -22.88
N GLN A 357 2.10 8.28 -22.91
CA GLN A 357 1.02 8.73 -23.79
C GLN A 357 0.54 10.16 -23.49
N ARG A 358 0.76 10.67 -22.28
CA ARG A 358 0.48 12.07 -21.92
C ARG A 358 1.52 13.03 -22.51
N GLU A 359 2.75 12.55 -22.70
CA GLU A 359 3.88 13.34 -23.22
C GLU A 359 3.94 13.32 -24.75
N ARG A 360 3.66 12.16 -25.37
CA ARG A 360 3.74 11.95 -26.81
C ARG A 360 2.82 10.83 -27.31
N LYS A 361 2.59 10.78 -28.59
CA LYS A 361 1.87 9.64 -29.21
C LYS A 361 2.70 8.35 -29.08
N LEU A 362 2.04 7.27 -28.68
CA LEU A 362 2.65 5.94 -28.64
C LEU A 362 2.87 5.40 -30.06
N THR A 363 3.96 4.64 -30.25
CA THR A 363 4.20 3.86 -31.47
C THR A 363 3.14 2.74 -31.63
N PRO A 364 3.03 2.12 -32.82
CA PRO A 364 2.15 0.97 -32.99
C PRO A 364 2.45 -0.19 -32.05
N GLU A 365 3.72 -0.44 -31.78
CA GLU A 365 4.23 -1.48 -30.88
C GLU A 365 3.87 -1.15 -29.43
N GLU A 366 4.13 0.07 -28.97
CA GLU A 366 3.78 0.53 -27.63
C GLU A 366 2.27 0.48 -27.37
N ARG A 367 1.43 0.77 -28.36
CA ARG A 367 -0.04 0.61 -28.22
C ARG A 367 -0.47 -0.86 -28.08
N LYS A 368 0.25 -1.80 -28.73
CA LYS A 368 0.01 -3.23 -28.56
C LYS A 368 0.45 -3.69 -27.17
N GLU A 369 1.63 -3.25 -26.72
CA GLU A 369 2.14 -3.52 -25.37
C GLU A 369 1.17 -2.98 -24.32
N LEU A 370 0.74 -1.72 -24.42
CA LEU A 370 -0.24 -1.10 -23.51
C LEU A 370 -1.50 -1.98 -23.38
N LYS A 371 -2.14 -2.31 -24.51
CA LYS A 371 -3.35 -3.13 -24.52
C LYS A 371 -3.13 -4.54 -23.95
N TYR A 372 -1.98 -5.15 -24.23
CA TYR A 372 -1.64 -6.49 -23.76
C TYR A 372 -1.43 -6.51 -22.24
N TYR A 373 -0.59 -5.62 -21.73
CA TYR A 373 -0.24 -5.60 -20.31
C TYR A 373 -1.39 -5.07 -19.43
N THR A 374 -2.23 -4.15 -19.92
CA THR A 374 -3.47 -3.76 -19.22
C THR A 374 -4.36 -4.98 -18.97
N ARG A 375 -4.60 -5.82 -19.99
CA ARG A 375 -5.43 -7.02 -19.83
C ARG A 375 -4.85 -8.05 -18.87
N LEU A 376 -3.50 -8.21 -18.89
CA LEU A 376 -2.85 -9.11 -17.94
C LEU A 376 -2.95 -8.57 -16.51
N ALA A 377 -2.69 -7.28 -16.30
CA ALA A 377 -2.81 -6.65 -15.00
C ALA A 377 -4.25 -6.75 -14.45
N ASP A 378 -5.25 -6.48 -15.28
CA ASP A 378 -6.67 -6.59 -14.91
C ASP A 378 -7.06 -8.01 -14.46
N ALA A 379 -6.53 -9.04 -15.14
CA ALA A 379 -6.80 -10.44 -14.78
C ALA A 379 -6.00 -10.88 -13.55
N PHE A 380 -4.70 -10.54 -13.48
CA PHE A 380 -3.80 -11.06 -12.45
C PHE A 380 -3.97 -10.38 -11.09
N THR A 381 -4.34 -9.11 -11.05
CA THR A 381 -4.48 -8.36 -9.80
C THR A 381 -5.55 -8.96 -8.87
N PRO A 382 -6.81 -9.20 -9.28
CA PRO A 382 -7.80 -9.80 -8.39
C PRO A 382 -7.46 -11.24 -8.02
N ILE A 383 -6.96 -12.05 -8.95
CA ILE A 383 -6.50 -13.43 -8.67
C ILE A 383 -5.42 -13.41 -7.60
N GLY A 384 -4.40 -12.58 -7.79
CA GLY A 384 -3.26 -12.48 -6.86
C GLY A 384 -3.69 -12.01 -5.48
N LYS A 385 -4.53 -10.96 -5.38
CA LYS A 385 -5.03 -10.47 -4.10
C LYS A 385 -5.84 -11.53 -3.38
N GLY A 386 -6.77 -12.21 -4.06
CA GLY A 386 -7.56 -13.27 -3.48
C GLY A 386 -6.71 -14.45 -3.00
N LEU A 387 -5.83 -14.96 -3.87
CA LEU A 387 -5.02 -16.15 -3.60
C LEU A 387 -3.97 -15.90 -2.50
N SER A 388 -3.17 -14.82 -2.61
CA SER A 388 -2.09 -14.55 -1.66
C SER A 388 -2.61 -14.29 -0.25
N THR A 389 -3.75 -13.61 -0.09
CA THR A 389 -4.32 -13.34 1.22
C THR A 389 -4.93 -14.58 1.87
N GLU A 390 -5.55 -15.49 1.10
CA GLU A 390 -6.01 -16.78 1.62
C GLU A 390 -4.82 -17.67 2.03
N PHE A 391 -3.76 -17.73 1.22
CA PHE A 391 -2.54 -18.48 1.55
C PHE A 391 -1.84 -17.91 2.79
N ALA A 392 -1.79 -16.59 2.93
CA ALA A 392 -1.21 -15.95 4.10
C ALA A 392 -1.97 -16.31 5.38
N ASN A 393 -3.31 -16.26 5.35
CA ASN A 393 -4.13 -16.67 6.49
C ASN A 393 -3.88 -18.14 6.87
N GLN A 394 -3.74 -19.05 5.90
CA GLN A 394 -3.41 -20.45 6.15
C GLN A 394 -1.99 -20.62 6.70
N ASN A 395 -0.99 -19.93 6.13
CA ASN A 395 0.39 -20.01 6.59
C ASN A 395 0.54 -19.53 8.04
N VAL A 396 -0.12 -18.44 8.41
CA VAL A 396 -0.05 -17.95 9.78
C VAL A 396 -0.82 -18.86 10.75
N TYR A 397 -1.94 -19.46 10.31
CA TYR A 397 -2.62 -20.53 11.07
C TYR A 397 -1.68 -21.70 11.35
N ASP A 398 -0.98 -22.20 10.31
CA ASP A 398 -0.03 -23.30 10.43
C ASP A 398 1.17 -22.93 11.30
N CYS A 399 1.63 -21.68 11.27
CA CYS A 399 2.67 -21.19 12.16
C CYS A 399 2.27 -21.32 13.64
N VAL A 400 1.08 -20.87 14.01
CA VAL A 400 0.55 -21.03 15.38
C VAL A 400 0.42 -22.50 15.74
N GLN A 401 -0.05 -23.33 14.80
CA GLN A 401 -0.21 -24.77 15.00
C GLN A 401 1.13 -25.49 15.27
N ILE A 402 2.19 -25.15 14.54
CA ILE A 402 3.54 -25.68 14.71
C ILE A 402 4.11 -25.31 16.09
N HIS A 403 3.85 -24.09 16.57
CA HIS A 403 4.25 -23.65 17.91
C HIS A 403 3.46 -24.34 19.03
N GLY A 404 2.28 -24.91 18.73
CA GLY A 404 1.40 -25.50 19.70
C GLY A 404 0.95 -24.50 20.76
N GLY A 405 0.94 -24.89 22.05
CA GLY A 405 0.53 -24.02 23.15
C GLY A 405 1.35 -22.71 23.24
N SER A 406 2.61 -22.74 22.88
CA SER A 406 3.48 -21.55 22.83
C SER A 406 2.96 -20.52 21.82
N GLY A 407 2.45 -20.96 20.67
CA GLY A 407 1.93 -20.08 19.63
C GLY A 407 0.66 -19.29 20.00
N TYR A 408 0.00 -19.69 21.09
CA TYR A 408 -1.17 -18.98 21.64
C TYR A 408 -0.78 -17.88 22.65
N MET A 409 0.50 -17.82 23.03
CA MET A 409 1.02 -16.88 24.02
C MET A 409 1.59 -15.64 23.34
N LYS A 410 1.36 -14.46 23.95
CA LYS A 410 1.86 -13.16 23.44
C LYS A 410 3.39 -13.01 23.46
N ASP A 411 4.09 -13.94 24.09
CA ASP A 411 5.55 -14.02 24.10
C ASP A 411 6.13 -14.43 22.74
N TYR A 412 5.29 -14.97 21.83
CA TYR A 412 5.67 -15.43 20.50
C TYR A 412 5.04 -14.59 19.41
N THR A 413 5.83 -14.24 18.39
CA THR A 413 5.42 -13.37 17.28
C THR A 413 4.21 -13.91 16.50
N CYS A 414 4.07 -15.22 16.38
CA CYS A 414 3.01 -15.87 15.61
C CYS A 414 1.59 -15.50 16.09
N GLU A 415 1.39 -15.18 17.36
CA GLU A 415 0.11 -14.70 17.90
C GLU A 415 -0.28 -13.34 17.27
N ARG A 416 0.67 -12.40 17.22
CA ARG A 416 0.48 -11.11 16.59
C ARG A 416 0.25 -11.26 15.08
N LEU A 417 1.06 -12.07 14.39
CA LEU A 417 0.90 -12.31 12.95
C LEU A 417 -0.50 -12.88 12.64
N TYR A 418 -1.04 -13.74 13.51
CA TYR A 418 -2.38 -14.32 13.33
C TYR A 418 -3.49 -13.25 13.38
N ARG A 419 -3.35 -12.25 14.24
CA ARG A 419 -4.28 -11.14 14.32
C ARG A 419 -4.11 -10.17 13.14
N ASP A 420 -2.88 -9.90 12.75
CA ASP A 420 -2.55 -8.97 11.67
C ASP A 420 -3.01 -9.48 10.30
N VAL A 421 -2.78 -10.77 10.00
CA VAL A 421 -3.08 -11.32 8.68
C VAL A 421 -4.57 -11.33 8.36
N ARG A 422 -5.44 -11.40 9.39
CA ARG A 422 -6.88 -11.61 9.17
C ARG A 422 -7.54 -10.51 8.35
N ILE A 423 -7.06 -9.28 8.42
CA ILE A 423 -7.65 -8.17 7.65
C ILE A 423 -7.36 -8.25 6.16
N THR A 424 -6.29 -8.92 5.74
CA THR A 424 -5.80 -8.90 4.36
C THR A 424 -6.83 -9.42 3.35
N ASN A 425 -7.68 -10.38 3.71
CA ASN A 425 -8.74 -10.88 2.84
C ASN A 425 -10.10 -10.16 3.02
N ILE A 426 -10.13 -9.04 3.77
CA ILE A 426 -11.33 -8.23 4.00
C ILE A 426 -11.23 -6.88 3.28
N TYR A 427 -10.21 -6.06 3.57
CA TYR A 427 -10.11 -4.71 3.03
C TYR A 427 -9.59 -4.69 1.58
N GLU A 428 -9.69 -3.53 0.94
CA GLU A 428 -9.36 -3.31 -0.48
C GLU A 428 -10.10 -4.29 -1.44
N GLY A 429 -11.34 -4.63 -1.06
CA GLY A 429 -12.17 -5.63 -1.69
C GLY A 429 -11.97 -7.01 -1.08
N THR A 430 -13.04 -7.58 -0.52
CA THR A 430 -13.01 -8.92 0.09
C THR A 430 -12.59 -9.99 -0.91
N THR A 431 -12.15 -11.17 -0.44
CA THR A 431 -11.87 -12.32 -1.32
C THR A 431 -13.04 -12.60 -2.27
N GLN A 432 -14.29 -12.48 -1.80
CA GLN A 432 -15.48 -12.71 -2.63
C GLN A 432 -15.60 -11.68 -3.76
N LEU A 433 -15.24 -10.41 -3.51
CA LEU A 433 -15.19 -9.40 -4.56
C LEU A 433 -14.08 -9.69 -5.58
N GLN A 434 -12.94 -10.22 -5.16
CA GLN A 434 -11.88 -10.61 -6.09
C GLN A 434 -12.29 -11.78 -6.99
N VAL A 435 -13.14 -12.68 -6.50
CA VAL A 435 -13.65 -13.83 -7.30
C VAL A 435 -14.63 -13.40 -8.39
N VAL A 436 -15.37 -12.31 -8.18
CA VAL A 436 -16.36 -11.82 -9.15
C VAL A 436 -15.86 -10.66 -10.01
N ALA A 437 -14.65 -10.16 -9.73
CA ALA A 437 -14.01 -9.08 -10.50
C ALA A 437 -13.47 -9.65 -11.83
#